data_f464112758ad4e676e928b97e8d4cbf7
#
_entry.id   f464112758ad4e676e928b97e8d4cbf7
#
_cell.length_a   1.000
_cell.length_b   1.000
_cell.length_c   1.000
_cell.angle_alpha   90.00
_cell.angle_beta   90.00
_cell.angle_gamma   90.00
#
_symmetry.space_group_name_H-M   'P 1'
#
loop_
_entity.id
_entity.type
_entity.pdbx_description
1 polymer ?
#
loop_
_entity_poly.entity_id
_entity_poly.type
_entity_poly.pdbx_seq_one_letter_code
_entity_poly.pdbx_strand_id
1 'polypeptide(L)'
;MDGDIGFAEFRRNVNLTMSEICRELFVQNRESIKILKEETAVRNLARILEAALKLCNRMGFSAMSLRDLSRESGMSMGAMYSYFASKDDLLRLIQAQGRAVVLRVLQSHIEGYDDPRIKLRRAIQAHLYCSEIMQPWFYLSYMETRNFPRDEFQKSL
;
A
#
# COMPACT_ATOMS: atom_id res chain seq x y z
N MET A 1 27.72 4.75 18.58
CA MET A 1 27.24 3.36 18.44
C MET A 1 25.91 3.42 17.70
N ASP A 2 25.94 3.22 16.39
CA ASP A 2 24.72 3.13 15.57
C ASP A 2 24.09 1.76 15.79
N GLY A 3 23.30 1.63 16.86
CA GLY A 3 22.58 0.39 17.16
C GLY A 3 21.57 0.09 16.05
N ASP A 4 21.65 -1.11 15.47
CA ASP A 4 20.61 -1.60 14.60
C ASP A 4 19.28 -1.58 15.37
N ILE A 5 18.28 -0.88 14.84
CA ILE A 5 16.93 -0.87 15.41
C ILE A 5 16.33 -2.27 15.24
N GLY A 6 15.91 -2.89 16.33
CA GLY A 6 15.24 -4.20 16.28
C GLY A 6 13.85 -4.09 15.63
N PHE A 7 13.35 -5.20 15.07
CA PHE A 7 12.03 -5.24 14.39
C PHE A 7 10.88 -4.70 15.24
N ALA A 8 10.84 -5.03 16.53
CA ALA A 8 9.78 -4.57 17.43
C ALA A 8 9.81 -3.05 17.66
N GLU A 9 10.99 -2.46 17.72
CA GLU A 9 11.18 -1.01 17.83
C GLU A 9 10.82 -0.33 16.52
N PHE A 10 11.31 -0.85 15.40
CA PHE A 10 10.96 -0.37 14.05
C PHE A 10 9.43 -0.32 13.90
N ARG A 11 8.72 -1.44 14.19
CA ARG A 11 7.27 -1.54 14.07
C ARG A 11 6.52 -0.49 14.91
N ARG A 12 7.05 -0.12 16.08
CA ARG A 12 6.46 0.94 16.91
C ARG A 12 6.69 2.34 16.34
N ASN A 13 7.85 2.56 15.73
CA ASN A 13 8.27 3.88 15.26
C ASN A 13 7.70 4.23 13.88
N VAL A 14 7.48 3.22 13.01
CA VAL A 14 6.85 3.44 11.71
C VAL A 14 5.33 3.35 11.86
N ASN A 15 4.63 4.42 11.55
CA ASN A 15 3.17 4.44 11.59
C ASN A 15 2.59 3.82 10.33
N LEU A 16 2.61 2.48 10.25
CA LEU A 16 2.12 1.68 9.12
C LEU A 16 0.75 1.04 9.43
N THR A 17 -0.13 1.78 10.11
CA THR A 17 -1.51 1.32 10.30
C THR A 17 -2.31 1.49 9.02
N MET A 18 -3.30 0.63 8.79
CA MET A 18 -4.21 0.74 7.64
C MET A 18 -4.87 2.12 7.59
N SER A 19 -5.22 2.69 8.74
CA SER A 19 -5.83 4.02 8.83
C SER A 19 -4.91 5.12 8.31
N GLU A 20 -3.60 5.09 8.68
CA GLU A 20 -2.65 6.09 8.21
C GLU A 20 -2.35 5.93 6.72
N ILE A 21 -2.18 4.69 6.25
CA ILE A 21 -2.01 4.39 4.82
C ILE A 21 -3.20 4.92 4.01
N CYS A 22 -4.43 4.72 4.51
CA CYS A 22 -5.64 5.22 3.85
C CYS A 22 -5.78 6.74 3.92
N ARG A 23 -5.29 7.39 4.98
CA ARG A 23 -5.26 8.85 5.09
C ARG A 23 -4.31 9.44 4.06
N GLU A 24 -3.09 8.91 3.95
CA GLU A 24 -2.14 9.31 2.92
C GLU A 24 -2.73 9.12 1.50
N LEU A 25 -3.33 7.97 1.25
CA LEU A 25 -3.98 7.68 -0.03
C LEU A 25 -5.11 8.67 -0.34
N PHE A 26 -5.94 8.99 0.64
CA PHE A 26 -7.02 9.97 0.47
C PHE A 26 -6.47 11.35 0.12
N VAL A 27 -5.44 11.83 0.84
CA VAL A 27 -4.82 13.13 0.58
C VAL A 27 -4.22 13.20 -0.82
N GLN A 28 -3.50 12.15 -1.23
CA GLN A 28 -2.85 12.08 -2.54
C GLN A 28 -3.84 11.97 -3.71
N ASN A 29 -5.03 11.43 -3.47
CA ASN A 29 -6.06 11.21 -4.49
C ASN A 29 -7.33 12.04 -4.25
N ARG A 30 -7.20 13.16 -3.55
CA ARG A 30 -8.32 13.99 -3.11
C ARG A 30 -9.24 14.44 -4.25
N GLU A 31 -8.69 14.68 -5.44
CA GLU A 31 -9.44 15.14 -6.60
C GLU A 31 -10.28 14.03 -7.25
N SER A 32 -9.80 12.79 -7.18
CA SER A 32 -10.47 11.62 -7.78
C SER A 32 -11.48 10.95 -6.84
N ILE A 33 -11.30 11.09 -5.52
CA ILE A 33 -12.21 10.53 -4.51
C ILE A 33 -13.37 11.51 -4.29
N LYS A 34 -14.59 11.04 -4.60
CA LYS A 34 -15.81 11.89 -4.54
C LYS A 34 -16.33 12.15 -3.12
N ILE A 35 -15.78 11.47 -2.11
CA ILE A 35 -16.19 11.62 -0.71
C ILE A 35 -15.49 12.82 -0.09
N LEU A 36 -16.26 13.78 0.43
CA LEU A 36 -15.72 15.03 0.97
C LEU A 36 -15.22 14.90 2.42
N LYS A 37 -15.88 14.08 3.24
CA LYS A 37 -15.55 13.91 4.66
C LYS A 37 -14.42 12.91 4.81
N GLU A 38 -13.24 13.38 5.22
CA GLU A 38 -12.01 12.58 5.36
C GLU A 38 -12.20 11.32 6.21
N GLU A 39 -12.76 11.44 7.41
CA GLU A 39 -12.96 10.30 8.30
C GLU A 39 -13.80 9.18 7.66
N THR A 40 -14.83 9.57 6.89
CA THR A 40 -15.67 8.63 6.15
C THR A 40 -14.90 7.99 5.00
N ALA A 41 -14.11 8.80 4.27
CA ALA A 41 -13.29 8.33 3.17
C ALA A 41 -12.23 7.34 3.67
N VAL A 42 -11.48 7.70 4.70
CA VAL A 42 -10.43 6.85 5.30
C VAL A 42 -11.00 5.53 5.80
N ARG A 43 -12.11 5.55 6.55
CA ARG A 43 -12.76 4.33 7.04
C ARG A 43 -13.21 3.41 5.90
N ASN A 44 -13.79 3.97 4.85
CA ASN A 44 -14.27 3.18 3.72
C ASN A 44 -13.12 2.68 2.85
N LEU A 45 -12.07 3.47 2.65
CA LEU A 45 -10.84 3.03 1.98
C LEU A 45 -10.21 1.85 2.73
N ALA A 46 -10.13 1.92 4.06
CA ALA A 46 -9.61 0.80 4.86
C ALA A 46 -10.42 -0.48 4.61
N ARG A 47 -11.76 -0.42 4.63
CA ARG A 47 -12.61 -1.58 4.32
C ARG A 47 -12.38 -2.13 2.92
N ILE A 48 -12.24 -1.25 1.92
CA ILE A 48 -11.98 -1.65 0.53
C ILE A 48 -10.61 -2.32 0.42
N LEU A 49 -9.56 -1.70 0.97
CA LEU A 49 -8.19 -2.20 0.86
C LEU A 49 -8.01 -3.51 1.62
N GLU A 50 -8.51 -3.63 2.85
CA GLU A 50 -8.47 -4.87 3.64
C GLU A 50 -9.17 -6.01 2.89
N ALA A 51 -10.36 -5.76 2.34
CA ALA A 51 -11.09 -6.74 1.56
C ALA A 51 -10.34 -7.13 0.28
N ALA A 52 -9.78 -6.16 -0.45
CA ALA A 52 -9.02 -6.41 -1.67
C ALA A 52 -7.76 -7.24 -1.38
N LEU A 53 -6.95 -6.85 -0.39
CA LEU A 53 -5.74 -7.58 -0.02
C LEU A 53 -6.06 -9.01 0.44
N LYS A 54 -7.12 -9.20 1.23
CA LYS A 54 -7.58 -10.52 1.68
C LYS A 54 -8.02 -11.41 0.51
N LEU A 55 -8.81 -10.86 -0.41
CA LEU A 55 -9.29 -11.59 -1.59
C LEU A 55 -8.13 -11.92 -2.53
N CYS A 56 -7.22 -10.98 -2.78
CA CYS A 56 -6.05 -11.20 -3.61
C CYS A 56 -5.13 -12.29 -3.06
N ASN A 57 -4.89 -12.32 -1.76
CA ASN A 57 -4.11 -13.37 -1.13
C ASN A 57 -4.78 -14.75 -1.19
N ARG A 58 -6.11 -14.80 -1.22
CA ARG A 58 -6.87 -16.06 -1.27
C ARG A 58 -7.02 -16.62 -2.68
N MET A 59 -7.30 -15.79 -3.68
CA MET A 59 -7.66 -16.25 -5.02
C MET A 59 -6.91 -15.56 -6.17
N GLY A 60 -6.05 -14.59 -5.87
CA GLY A 60 -5.39 -13.73 -6.86
C GLY A 60 -6.28 -12.59 -7.32
N PHE A 61 -5.64 -11.51 -7.79
CA PHE A 61 -6.37 -10.32 -8.26
C PHE A 61 -7.22 -10.62 -9.51
N SER A 62 -6.68 -11.39 -10.45
CA SER A 62 -7.40 -11.71 -11.71
C SER A 62 -8.73 -12.40 -11.47
N ALA A 63 -8.79 -13.33 -10.51
CA ALA A 63 -10.02 -14.07 -10.17
C ALA A 63 -11.01 -13.28 -9.31
N MET A 64 -10.57 -12.25 -8.60
CA MET A 64 -11.41 -11.39 -7.79
C MET A 64 -12.35 -10.55 -8.67
N SER A 65 -13.64 -10.57 -8.39
CA SER A 65 -14.62 -9.65 -9.00
C SER A 65 -14.94 -8.47 -8.07
N LEU A 66 -15.48 -7.38 -8.64
CA LEU A 66 -16.00 -6.27 -7.83
C LEU A 66 -17.20 -6.68 -6.97
N ARG A 67 -17.94 -7.73 -7.36
CA ARG A 67 -19.01 -8.30 -6.53
C ARG A 67 -18.44 -9.01 -5.29
N ASP A 68 -17.34 -9.73 -5.45
CA ASP A 68 -16.64 -10.34 -4.32
C ASP A 68 -16.12 -9.28 -3.36
N LEU A 69 -15.54 -8.20 -3.91
CA LEU A 69 -15.07 -7.06 -3.13
C LEU A 69 -16.22 -6.36 -2.39
N SER A 70 -17.37 -6.16 -3.04
CA SER A 70 -18.59 -5.60 -2.44
C SER A 70 -19.05 -6.44 -1.24
N ARG A 71 -19.11 -7.75 -1.42
CA ARG A 71 -19.52 -8.69 -0.36
C ARG A 71 -18.52 -8.71 0.79
N GLU A 72 -17.22 -8.80 0.51
CA GLU A 72 -16.17 -8.87 1.53
C GLU A 72 -16.04 -7.55 2.31
N SER A 73 -16.09 -6.41 1.63
CA SER A 73 -16.02 -5.08 2.27
C SER A 73 -17.32 -4.66 2.94
N GLY A 74 -18.46 -5.31 2.64
CA GLY A 74 -19.78 -4.88 3.09
C GLY A 74 -20.20 -3.52 2.53
N MET A 75 -19.68 -3.12 1.36
CA MET A 75 -20.01 -1.86 0.69
C MET A 75 -20.77 -2.14 -0.61
N SER A 76 -21.72 -1.26 -0.97
CA SER A 76 -22.39 -1.37 -2.26
C SER A 76 -21.43 -1.04 -3.41
N MET A 77 -21.71 -1.59 -4.60
CA MET A 77 -20.96 -1.27 -5.83
C MET A 77 -20.94 0.24 -6.09
N GLY A 78 -22.09 0.92 -5.94
CA GLY A 78 -22.19 2.36 -6.13
C GLY A 78 -21.31 3.16 -5.17
N ALA A 79 -21.24 2.74 -3.90
CA ALA A 79 -20.36 3.37 -2.92
C ALA A 79 -18.89 3.19 -3.29
N MET A 80 -18.48 2.02 -3.81
CA MET A 80 -17.10 1.77 -4.23
C MET A 80 -16.68 2.65 -5.42
N TYR A 81 -17.57 2.89 -6.38
CA TYR A 81 -17.31 3.79 -7.52
C TYR A 81 -17.09 5.26 -7.15
N SER A 82 -17.25 5.62 -5.87
CA SER A 82 -16.84 6.92 -5.36
C SER A 82 -15.35 7.01 -5.05
N TYR A 83 -14.63 5.88 -5.07
CA TYR A 83 -13.20 5.79 -4.73
C TYR A 83 -12.32 5.41 -5.92
N PHE A 84 -12.81 4.60 -6.84
CA PHE A 84 -12.10 4.15 -8.04
C PHE A 84 -13.08 3.88 -9.18
N ALA A 85 -12.65 4.06 -10.42
CA ALA A 85 -13.52 3.90 -11.59
C ALA A 85 -13.60 2.44 -12.06
N SER A 86 -12.56 1.64 -11.83
CA SER A 86 -12.46 0.26 -12.30
C SER A 86 -11.65 -0.61 -11.34
N LYS A 87 -11.70 -1.93 -11.54
CA LYS A 87 -10.86 -2.88 -10.82
C LYS A 87 -9.36 -2.59 -11.03
N ASP A 88 -8.97 -2.19 -12.24
CA ASP A 88 -7.58 -1.86 -12.56
C ASP A 88 -7.14 -0.56 -11.88
N ASP A 89 -8.05 0.42 -11.74
CA ASP A 89 -7.75 1.63 -10.96
C ASP A 89 -7.51 1.30 -9.50
N LEU A 90 -8.31 0.41 -8.92
CA LEU A 90 -8.08 -0.07 -7.56
C LEU A 90 -6.70 -0.73 -7.42
N LEU A 91 -6.29 -1.57 -8.38
CA LEU A 91 -4.96 -2.17 -8.35
C LEU A 91 -3.86 -1.12 -8.39
N ARG A 92 -3.97 -0.14 -9.31
CA ARG A 92 -3.01 0.97 -9.41
C ARG A 92 -2.93 1.76 -8.11
N LEU A 93 -4.07 2.08 -7.49
CA LEU A 93 -4.13 2.76 -6.20
C LEU A 93 -3.39 1.99 -5.10
N ILE A 94 -3.66 0.68 -4.99
CA ILE A 94 -3.01 -0.18 -3.99
C ILE A 94 -1.50 -0.21 -4.22
N GLN A 95 -1.05 -0.45 -5.44
CA GLN A 95 0.37 -0.56 -5.75
C GLN A 95 1.11 0.78 -5.60
N ALA A 96 0.52 1.88 -6.08
CA ALA A 96 1.11 3.21 -5.92
C ALA A 96 1.26 3.58 -4.44
N GLN A 97 0.23 3.32 -3.62
CA GLN A 97 0.28 3.58 -2.19
C GLN A 97 1.30 2.71 -1.48
N GLY A 98 1.35 1.41 -1.79
CA GLY A 98 2.35 0.50 -1.22
C GLY A 98 3.79 0.97 -1.50
N ARG A 99 4.08 1.36 -2.75
CA ARG A 99 5.39 1.93 -3.12
C ARG A 99 5.69 3.24 -2.37
N ALA A 100 4.73 4.16 -2.32
CA ALA A 100 4.91 5.46 -1.64
C ALA A 100 5.24 5.27 -0.16
N VAL A 101 4.55 4.38 0.52
CA VAL A 101 4.79 4.06 1.93
C VAL A 101 6.19 3.48 2.14
N VAL A 102 6.57 2.48 1.35
CA VAL A 102 7.91 1.86 1.46
C VAL A 102 9.00 2.87 1.18
N LEU A 103 8.89 3.67 0.12
CA LEU A 103 9.89 4.70 -0.21
C LEU A 103 10.02 5.74 0.91
N ARG A 104 8.91 6.21 1.46
CA ARG A 104 8.93 7.15 2.60
C ARG A 104 9.67 6.57 3.80
N VAL A 105 9.38 5.32 4.15
CA VAL A 105 10.04 4.63 5.27
C VAL A 105 11.53 4.44 5.00
N LEU A 106 11.91 4.01 3.80
CA LEU A 106 13.32 3.85 3.42
C LEU A 106 14.07 5.20 3.51
N GLN A 107 13.50 6.26 2.94
CA GLN A 107 14.10 7.60 2.97
C GLN A 107 14.32 8.09 4.40
N SER A 108 13.31 7.97 5.28
CA SER A 108 13.44 8.38 6.68
C SER A 108 14.49 7.58 7.46
N HIS A 109 14.78 6.35 7.06
CA HIS A 109 15.78 5.50 7.74
C HIS A 109 17.21 5.73 7.29
N ILE A 110 17.43 6.32 6.12
CA ILE A 110 18.75 6.68 5.61
C ILE A 110 19.08 8.17 5.79
N GLU A 111 18.10 8.97 6.13
CA GLU A 111 18.26 10.40 6.37
C GLU A 111 19.19 10.64 7.57
N GLY A 112 20.07 11.64 7.46
CA GLY A 112 21.04 12.00 8.52
C GLY A 112 22.32 11.15 8.57
N TYR A 113 22.49 10.18 7.68
CA TYR A 113 23.72 9.41 7.54
C TYR A 113 24.48 9.79 6.28
N ASP A 114 25.80 10.00 6.38
CA ASP A 114 26.64 10.33 5.23
C ASP A 114 27.32 9.11 4.62
N ASP A 115 27.68 8.10 5.43
CA ASP A 115 28.35 6.90 4.96
C ASP A 115 27.40 6.04 4.09
N PRO A 116 27.75 5.79 2.80
CA PRO A 116 26.93 4.98 1.90
C PRO A 116 26.69 3.54 2.37
N ARG A 117 27.64 2.97 3.13
CA ARG A 117 27.52 1.61 3.67
C ARG A 117 26.45 1.55 4.75
N ILE A 118 26.41 2.57 5.61
CA ILE A 118 25.38 2.70 6.65
C ILE A 118 24.02 2.91 5.99
N LYS A 119 23.92 3.81 5.01
CA LYS A 119 22.68 4.03 4.26
C LYS A 119 22.17 2.75 3.62
N LEU A 120 23.02 2.01 2.94
CA LEU A 120 22.63 0.73 2.29
C LEU A 120 22.15 -0.29 3.32
N ARG A 121 22.89 -0.47 4.41
CA ARG A 121 22.49 -1.41 5.48
C ARG A 121 21.13 -1.06 6.07
N ARG A 122 20.90 0.21 6.39
CA ARG A 122 19.63 0.71 6.93
C ARG A 122 18.48 0.60 5.94
N ALA A 123 18.73 0.88 4.66
CA ALA A 123 17.73 0.69 3.61
C ALA A 123 17.30 -0.77 3.47
N ILE A 124 18.26 -1.70 3.46
CA ILE A 124 17.97 -3.13 3.41
C ILE A 124 17.17 -3.57 4.63
N GLN A 125 17.59 -3.17 5.83
CA GLN A 125 16.91 -3.48 7.08
C GLN A 125 15.47 -2.96 7.09
N ALA A 126 15.27 -1.69 6.74
CA ALA A 126 13.95 -1.08 6.67
C ALA A 126 13.06 -1.76 5.62
N HIS A 127 13.61 -2.12 4.46
CA HIS A 127 12.89 -2.84 3.41
C HIS A 127 12.41 -4.23 3.90
N LEU A 128 13.29 -5.00 4.54
CA LEU A 128 12.93 -6.31 5.11
C LEU A 128 11.84 -6.18 6.18
N TYR A 129 11.94 -5.18 7.04
CA TYR A 129 10.92 -4.93 8.08
C TYR A 129 9.59 -4.47 7.49
N CYS A 130 9.62 -3.60 6.47
CA CYS A 130 8.41 -3.23 5.74
C CYS A 130 7.76 -4.44 5.06
N SER A 131 8.56 -5.32 4.44
CA SER A 131 8.01 -6.51 3.77
C SER A 131 7.29 -7.45 4.73
N GLU A 132 7.74 -7.53 5.97
CA GLU A 132 7.09 -8.32 7.02
C GLU A 132 5.79 -7.65 7.52
N ILE A 133 5.82 -6.34 7.79
CA ILE A 133 4.63 -5.59 8.27
C ILE A 133 3.55 -5.49 7.19
N MET A 134 3.96 -5.28 5.95
CA MET A 134 3.08 -5.07 4.80
C MET A 134 2.99 -6.31 3.89
N GLN A 135 3.15 -7.51 4.44
CA GLN A 135 3.21 -8.77 3.69
C GLN A 135 2.09 -8.91 2.62
N PRO A 136 0.79 -8.62 2.91
CA PRO A 136 -0.26 -8.71 1.89
C PRO A 136 -0.06 -7.76 0.70
N TRP A 137 0.51 -6.57 0.93
CA TRP A 137 0.82 -5.59 -0.11
C TRP A 137 1.98 -6.04 -1.00
N PHE A 138 3.04 -6.56 -0.38
CA PHE A 138 4.19 -7.13 -1.10
C PHE A 138 3.78 -8.33 -1.94
N TYR A 139 2.97 -9.23 -1.38
CA TYR A 139 2.44 -10.38 -2.11
C TYR A 139 1.65 -9.95 -3.33
N LEU A 140 0.69 -9.03 -3.18
CA LEU A 140 -0.09 -8.50 -4.28
C LEU A 140 0.81 -7.85 -5.35
N SER A 141 1.72 -6.98 -4.93
CA SER A 141 2.62 -6.28 -5.85
C SER A 141 3.49 -7.26 -6.63
N TYR A 142 4.03 -8.29 -5.97
CA TYR A 142 4.89 -9.29 -6.60
C TYR A 142 4.11 -10.18 -7.59
N MET A 143 2.93 -10.66 -7.20
CA MET A 143 2.14 -11.58 -8.03
C MET A 143 1.54 -10.88 -9.26
N GLU A 144 1.14 -9.62 -9.13
CA GLU A 144 0.45 -8.90 -10.19
C GLU A 144 1.39 -8.16 -11.15
N THR A 145 2.67 -7.98 -10.82
CA THR A 145 3.67 -7.42 -11.77
C THR A 145 3.82 -8.25 -13.04
N ARG A 146 3.48 -9.53 -13.00
CA ARG A 146 3.49 -10.40 -14.18
C ARG A 146 2.41 -10.07 -15.21
N ASN A 147 1.36 -9.38 -14.79
CA ASN A 147 0.18 -9.08 -15.61
C ASN A 147 0.22 -7.68 -16.24
N PHE A 148 1.28 -6.87 -15.94
CA PHE A 148 1.41 -5.56 -16.55
C PHE A 148 1.97 -5.63 -17.97
N PRO A 149 1.46 -4.79 -18.91
CA PRO A 149 2.12 -4.54 -20.16
C PRO A 149 3.56 -4.03 -19.90
N ARG A 150 4.52 -4.50 -20.68
CA ARG A 150 5.95 -4.15 -20.52
C ARG A 150 6.21 -2.64 -20.47
N ASP A 151 5.35 -1.84 -21.10
CA ASP A 151 5.48 -0.38 -21.19
C ASP A 151 5.19 0.35 -19.86
N GLU A 152 4.39 -0.23 -18.97
CA GLU A 152 4.17 0.34 -17.64
C GLU A 152 5.27 -0.06 -16.64
N PHE A 153 5.94 -1.17 -16.87
CA PHE A 153 7.06 -1.62 -16.05
C PHE A 153 8.27 -0.67 -16.18
N GLN A 154 8.51 -0.10 -17.35
CA GLN A 154 9.60 0.87 -17.58
C GLN A 154 9.36 2.24 -16.94
N LYS A 155 8.11 2.60 -16.65
CA LYS A 155 7.78 3.86 -15.95
C LYS A 155 7.88 3.77 -14.42
N SER A 156 8.08 2.58 -13.88
CA SER A 156 8.15 2.31 -12.45
C SER A 156 9.58 2.07 -11.93
N LEU A 157 10.57 2.12 -12.83
CA LEU A 157 12.01 2.12 -12.53
C LEU A 157 12.56 3.55 -12.55
#